data_3c852e35b9014bdeee32623c7dd0638b
#
_entry.id   3c852e35b9014bdeee32623c7dd0638b
#
_cell.length_a   1.000
_cell.length_b   1.000
_cell.length_c   1.000
_cell.angle_alpha   90.00
_cell.angle_beta   90.00
_cell.angle_gamma   90.00
#
_symmetry.space_group_name_H-M   'P 1'
#
loop_
_entity.id
_entity.type
_entity.pdbx_description
1 polymer ?
#
loop_
_entity_poly.entity_id
_entity_poly.type
_entity_poly.pdbx_seq_one_letter_code
_entity_poly.pdbx_strand_id
1 'polypeptide(L)'
;YMGLYFRSFGPDTSFGLLPLPHVLLFYALFFGFGALYFTCGDEDGRLGKYWRFELPFGLLVVFPLGLEFSTGAFGFAADWLAEDNARLVAVGLQAAFAWLLSFALMGAFRHYLSSERYKVRYLSDASYWLYIAHVPLIIGAQLLVRDWSLPSLAKFALICCAVTGLLLLVYHTLVRYRWLGTFLNGPRTRPDA
;
A
#
# COMPACT_ATOMS: atom_id res chain seq x y z
N TYR A 1 -15.59 5.01 8.83
CA TYR A 1 -15.88 5.63 7.50
C TYR A 1 -15.22 4.89 6.33
N MET A 2 -14.61 3.73 6.56
CA MET A 2 -14.17 2.87 5.48
C MET A 2 -15.38 2.26 4.80
N GLY A 3 -15.55 2.48 3.47
CA GLY A 3 -16.61 1.87 2.68
C GLY A 3 -18.04 2.37 2.94
N LEU A 4 -18.24 3.52 3.60
CA LEU A 4 -19.59 4.06 3.85
C LEU A 4 -20.29 4.55 2.57
N TYR A 5 -19.53 5.01 1.59
CA TYR A 5 -20.04 5.53 0.34
C TYR A 5 -19.96 4.56 -0.83
N PHE A 6 -18.99 3.62 -0.77
CA PHE A 6 -18.82 2.59 -1.79
C PHE A 6 -18.71 1.23 -1.12
N ARG A 7 -19.37 0.21 -1.67
CA ARG A 7 -19.18 -1.19 -1.28
C ARG A 7 -17.81 -1.67 -1.81
N SER A 8 -16.73 -1.10 -1.28
CA SER A 8 -15.36 -1.44 -1.66
C SER A 8 -14.57 -1.83 -0.42
N PHE A 9 -13.60 -2.72 -0.60
CA PHE A 9 -12.64 -3.04 0.43
C PHE A 9 -11.47 -2.04 0.37
N GLY A 10 -11.17 -1.39 1.48
CA GLY A 10 -10.08 -0.41 1.61
C GLY A 10 -10.54 0.94 2.13
N PRO A 11 -9.60 1.83 2.44
CA PRO A 11 -9.90 3.18 2.91
C PRO A 11 -10.50 4.02 1.79
N ASP A 12 -11.43 4.89 2.15
CA ASP A 12 -11.98 5.88 1.23
C ASP A 12 -10.88 6.81 0.73
N THR A 13 -11.00 7.26 -0.51
CA THR A 13 -10.08 8.20 -1.13
C THR A 13 -10.70 9.57 -1.27
N SER A 14 -9.90 10.62 -1.15
CA SER A 14 -10.32 11.99 -1.39
C SER A 14 -9.95 12.40 -2.81
N PHE A 15 -10.92 12.78 -3.63
CA PHE A 15 -10.73 13.21 -5.02
C PHE A 15 -10.51 14.73 -5.18
N GLY A 16 -10.52 15.50 -4.07
CA GLY A 16 -10.37 16.95 -4.09
C GLY A 16 -9.02 17.45 -3.63
N LEU A 17 -8.73 18.72 -3.89
CA LEU A 17 -7.58 19.44 -3.34
C LEU A 17 -7.61 19.52 -1.82
N LEU A 18 -8.82 19.59 -1.25
CA LEU A 18 -9.02 19.55 0.20
C LEU A 18 -9.42 18.13 0.58
N PRO A 19 -8.64 17.48 1.46
CA PRO A 19 -8.97 16.14 1.91
C PRO A 19 -10.24 16.15 2.77
N LEU A 20 -11.08 15.14 2.61
CA LEU A 20 -12.23 14.94 3.50
C LEU A 20 -11.73 14.71 4.94
N PRO A 21 -12.32 15.35 5.96
CA PRO A 21 -11.82 15.31 7.34
C PRO A 21 -11.62 13.90 7.90
N HIS A 22 -12.52 12.97 7.59
CA HIS A 22 -12.41 11.58 8.06
C HIS A 22 -11.29 10.80 7.36
N VAL A 23 -11.04 11.08 6.07
CA VAL A 23 -9.92 10.49 5.32
C VAL A 23 -8.61 11.03 5.86
N LEU A 24 -8.54 12.35 6.07
CA LEU A 24 -7.37 12.99 6.67
C LEU A 24 -7.06 12.41 8.05
N LEU A 25 -8.07 12.26 8.91
CA LEU A 25 -7.90 11.70 10.25
C LEU A 25 -7.38 10.25 10.19
N PHE A 26 -7.93 9.44 9.29
CA PHE A 26 -7.48 8.07 9.09
C PHE A 26 -5.98 7.99 8.75
N TYR A 27 -5.53 8.74 7.75
CA TYR A 27 -4.12 8.76 7.37
C TYR A 27 -3.23 9.44 8.42
N ALA A 28 -3.74 10.45 9.13
CA ALA A 28 -3.02 11.11 10.22
C ALA A 28 -2.75 10.14 11.40
N LEU A 29 -3.65 9.19 11.68
CA LEU A 29 -3.43 8.16 12.69
C LEU A 29 -2.26 7.24 12.32
N PHE A 30 -2.19 6.79 11.07
CA PHE A 30 -1.05 5.96 10.61
C PHE A 30 0.25 6.75 10.58
N PHE A 31 0.21 8.00 10.13
CA PHE A 31 1.38 8.87 10.14
C PHE A 31 1.86 9.15 11.56
N GLY A 32 0.94 9.52 12.47
CA GLY A 32 1.25 9.77 13.87
C GLY A 32 1.82 8.54 14.58
N PHE A 33 1.25 7.37 14.30
CA PHE A 33 1.81 6.11 14.78
C PHE A 33 3.23 5.89 14.27
N GLY A 34 3.49 6.10 12.98
CA GLY A 34 4.83 5.96 12.40
C GLY A 34 5.84 6.93 13.03
N ALA A 35 5.43 8.19 13.28
CA ALA A 35 6.25 9.17 13.96
C ALA A 35 6.58 8.76 15.41
N LEU A 36 5.58 8.30 16.16
CA LEU A 36 5.78 7.79 17.53
C LEU A 36 6.66 6.54 17.53
N TYR A 37 6.43 5.61 16.62
CA TYR A 37 7.25 4.41 16.47
C TYR A 37 8.72 4.76 16.21
N PHE A 38 8.98 5.72 15.34
CA PHE A 38 10.32 6.20 15.05
C PHE A 38 10.99 6.79 16.31
N THR A 39 10.26 7.58 17.12
CA THR A 39 10.81 8.16 18.36
C THR A 39 11.04 7.12 19.45
N CYS A 40 10.25 6.04 19.48
CA CYS A 40 10.42 4.94 20.45
C CYS A 40 11.65 4.08 20.18
N GLY A 41 12.26 4.15 18.97
CA GLY A 41 13.49 3.45 18.64
C GLY A 41 13.40 1.94 18.85
N ASP A 42 12.38 1.28 18.26
CA ASP A 42 12.21 -0.17 18.39
C ASP A 42 13.29 -0.95 17.61
N GLU A 43 14.51 -0.90 18.13
CA GLU A 43 15.65 -1.60 17.53
C GLU A 43 15.43 -3.12 17.53
N ASP A 44 14.72 -3.65 18.53
CA ASP A 44 14.41 -5.09 18.66
C ASP A 44 13.32 -5.58 17.71
N GLY A 45 12.53 -4.68 17.10
CA GLY A 45 11.45 -4.99 16.16
C GLY A 45 10.29 -5.75 16.83
N ARG A 46 9.90 -5.31 18.03
CA ARG A 46 8.87 -5.96 18.86
C ARG A 46 7.52 -6.04 18.16
N LEU A 47 7.12 -4.99 17.45
CA LEU A 47 5.85 -4.95 16.74
C LEU A 47 5.77 -5.98 15.60
N GLY A 48 6.87 -6.27 14.92
CA GLY A 48 6.93 -7.27 13.86
C GLY A 48 7.32 -8.67 14.32
N LYS A 49 7.40 -8.95 15.62
CA LYS A 49 7.90 -10.23 16.15
C LYS A 49 7.10 -11.45 15.67
N TYR A 50 5.80 -11.30 15.57
CA TYR A 50 4.89 -12.39 15.22
C TYR A 50 4.48 -12.40 13.74
N TRP A 51 5.23 -11.73 12.86
CA TRP A 51 4.92 -11.57 11.44
C TRP A 51 4.60 -12.89 10.70
N ARG A 52 5.26 -13.98 11.09
CA ARG A 52 5.03 -15.31 10.49
C ARG A 52 3.62 -15.84 10.72
N PHE A 53 2.98 -15.39 11.78
CA PHE A 53 1.62 -15.74 12.12
C PHE A 53 0.63 -14.65 11.66
N GLU A 54 0.97 -13.40 11.88
CA GLU A 54 0.15 -12.25 11.52
C GLU A 54 -0.09 -12.14 10.01
N LEU A 55 0.94 -12.42 9.20
CA LEU A 55 0.83 -12.34 7.75
C LEU A 55 -0.17 -13.35 7.16
N PRO A 56 -0.05 -14.67 7.42
CA PRO A 56 -1.03 -15.64 6.92
C PRO A 56 -2.40 -15.46 7.56
N PHE A 57 -2.48 -15.11 8.84
CA PHE A 57 -3.76 -14.84 9.51
C PHE A 57 -4.47 -13.63 8.89
N GLY A 58 -3.74 -12.54 8.65
CA GLY A 58 -4.26 -11.36 7.98
C GLY A 58 -4.78 -11.67 6.58
N LEU A 59 -3.99 -12.38 5.77
CA LEU A 59 -4.32 -12.67 4.37
C LEU A 59 -5.37 -13.76 4.19
N LEU A 60 -5.37 -14.80 5.03
CA LEU A 60 -6.23 -15.97 4.85
C LEU A 60 -7.53 -15.92 5.66
N VAL A 61 -7.57 -15.10 6.72
CA VAL A 61 -8.73 -15.01 7.60
C VAL A 61 -9.32 -13.61 7.58
N VAL A 62 -8.54 -12.59 7.99
CA VAL A 62 -9.09 -11.24 8.17
C VAL A 62 -9.47 -10.59 6.83
N PHE A 63 -8.63 -10.76 5.80
CA PHE A 63 -8.90 -10.21 4.48
C PHE A 63 -10.16 -10.82 3.82
N PRO A 64 -10.32 -12.17 3.71
CA PRO A 64 -11.52 -12.74 3.12
C PRO A 64 -12.80 -12.41 3.90
N LEU A 65 -12.75 -12.42 5.23
CA LEU A 65 -13.88 -12.00 6.05
C LEU A 65 -14.22 -10.52 5.84
N GLY A 66 -13.22 -9.65 5.84
CA GLY A 66 -13.42 -8.23 5.58
C GLY A 66 -13.96 -7.96 4.16
N LEU A 67 -13.51 -8.71 3.17
CA LEU A 67 -14.01 -8.64 1.80
C LEU A 67 -15.47 -9.09 1.72
N GLU A 68 -15.80 -10.21 2.37
CA GLU A 68 -17.17 -10.71 2.44
C GLU A 68 -18.13 -9.71 3.04
N PHE A 69 -17.85 -9.21 4.26
CA PHE A 69 -18.70 -8.25 4.94
C PHE A 69 -18.80 -6.89 4.25
N SER A 70 -17.79 -6.54 3.42
CA SER A 70 -17.81 -5.29 2.65
C SER A 70 -18.56 -5.41 1.32
N THR A 71 -18.35 -6.50 0.60
CA THR A 71 -18.79 -6.65 -0.79
C THR A 71 -19.76 -7.79 -1.03
N GLY A 72 -19.89 -8.73 -0.08
CA GLY A 72 -20.66 -9.96 -0.27
C GLY A 72 -20.01 -10.92 -1.28
N ALA A 73 -18.68 -10.90 -1.41
CA ALA A 73 -17.96 -11.61 -2.47
C ALA A 73 -18.17 -13.13 -2.48
N PHE A 74 -18.41 -13.73 -1.31
CA PHE A 74 -18.60 -15.17 -1.14
C PHE A 74 -20.04 -15.56 -0.81
N GLY A 75 -20.91 -14.59 -0.45
CA GLY A 75 -22.35 -14.77 -0.25
C GLY A 75 -22.79 -15.41 1.07
N PHE A 76 -21.89 -15.57 2.05
CA PHE A 76 -22.26 -16.19 3.34
C PHE A 76 -22.61 -15.21 4.46
N ALA A 77 -22.26 -13.94 4.35
CA ALA A 77 -22.49 -12.95 5.40
C ALA A 77 -23.92 -12.43 5.47
N ALA A 78 -24.68 -12.54 4.39
CA ALA A 78 -26.03 -11.99 4.29
C ALA A 78 -27.00 -12.52 5.33
N ASP A 79 -26.80 -13.78 5.76
CA ASP A 79 -27.69 -14.48 6.71
C ASP A 79 -27.25 -14.36 8.16
N TRP A 80 -26.05 -13.79 8.43
CA TRP A 80 -25.44 -13.84 9.77
C TRP A 80 -25.72 -12.60 10.62
N LEU A 81 -25.81 -11.42 9.97
CA LEU A 81 -25.91 -10.16 10.69
C LEU A 81 -26.86 -9.19 9.97
N ALA A 82 -27.57 -8.38 10.76
CA ALA A 82 -28.30 -7.23 10.22
C ALA A 82 -27.35 -6.27 9.48
N GLU A 83 -27.84 -5.59 8.47
CA GLU A 83 -27.03 -4.80 7.53
C GLU A 83 -26.15 -3.75 8.21
N ASP A 84 -26.66 -3.09 9.27
CA ASP A 84 -25.90 -2.10 10.04
C ASP A 84 -24.75 -2.73 10.84
N ASN A 85 -24.98 -3.89 11.42
CA ASN A 85 -23.95 -4.63 12.16
C ASN A 85 -22.89 -5.20 11.23
N ALA A 86 -23.28 -5.67 10.05
CA ALA A 86 -22.35 -6.15 9.04
C ALA A 86 -21.38 -5.04 8.58
N ARG A 87 -21.84 -3.80 8.44
CA ARG A 87 -20.99 -2.64 8.16
C ARG A 87 -19.97 -2.37 9.25
N LEU A 88 -20.38 -2.38 10.50
CA LEU A 88 -19.46 -2.16 11.63
C LEU A 88 -18.37 -3.24 11.67
N VAL A 89 -18.77 -4.51 11.47
CA VAL A 89 -17.82 -5.62 11.38
C VAL A 89 -16.87 -5.45 10.20
N ALA A 90 -17.38 -5.08 9.03
CA ALA A 90 -16.54 -4.82 7.86
C ALA A 90 -15.49 -3.74 8.11
N VAL A 91 -15.89 -2.61 8.71
CA VAL A 91 -14.96 -1.51 9.06
C VAL A 91 -13.91 -1.97 10.07
N GLY A 92 -14.34 -2.70 11.11
CA GLY A 92 -13.43 -3.25 12.11
C GLY A 92 -12.40 -4.22 11.51
N LEU A 93 -12.85 -5.14 10.63
CA LEU A 93 -11.98 -6.09 9.95
C LEU A 93 -11.00 -5.41 8.99
N GLN A 94 -11.43 -4.37 8.26
CA GLN A 94 -10.55 -3.60 7.39
C GLN A 94 -9.48 -2.85 8.17
N ALA A 95 -9.85 -2.21 9.29
CA ALA A 95 -8.91 -1.55 10.17
C ALA A 95 -7.91 -2.56 10.78
N ALA A 96 -8.41 -3.69 11.29
CA ALA A 96 -7.57 -4.76 11.81
C ALA A 96 -6.62 -5.32 10.75
N PHE A 97 -7.09 -5.53 9.52
CA PHE A 97 -6.26 -5.98 8.41
C PHE A 97 -5.14 -4.98 8.09
N ALA A 98 -5.45 -3.68 8.04
CA ALA A 98 -4.45 -2.65 7.77
C ALA A 98 -3.32 -2.66 8.81
N TRP A 99 -3.64 -2.76 10.10
CA TRP A 99 -2.65 -2.83 11.17
C TRP A 99 -1.88 -4.15 11.18
N LEU A 100 -2.57 -5.29 11.09
CA LEU A 100 -1.94 -6.61 11.03
C LEU A 100 -0.96 -6.69 9.86
N LEU A 101 -1.38 -6.25 8.67
CA LEU A 101 -0.53 -6.27 7.49
C LEU A 101 0.68 -5.34 7.65
N SER A 102 0.49 -4.16 8.25
CA SER A 102 1.59 -3.22 8.52
C SER A 102 2.64 -3.85 9.44
N PHE A 103 2.23 -4.42 10.57
CA PHE A 103 3.16 -5.05 11.52
C PHE A 103 3.80 -6.31 10.93
N ALA A 104 3.03 -7.14 10.25
CA ALA A 104 3.52 -8.34 9.60
C ALA A 104 4.57 -8.01 8.52
N LEU A 105 4.34 -7.00 7.69
CA LEU A 105 5.31 -6.55 6.69
C LEU A 105 6.55 -5.93 7.32
N MET A 106 6.42 -5.12 8.37
CA MET A 106 7.57 -4.61 9.11
C MET A 106 8.47 -5.75 9.60
N GLY A 107 7.89 -6.80 10.20
CA GLY A 107 8.64 -7.97 10.66
C GLY A 107 9.25 -8.78 9.51
N ALA A 108 8.50 -9.01 8.44
CA ALA A 108 8.98 -9.74 7.27
C ALA A 108 10.13 -9.00 6.56
N PHE A 109 9.99 -7.70 6.33
CA PHE A 109 11.04 -6.88 5.72
C PHE A 109 12.29 -6.83 6.60
N ARG A 110 12.12 -6.68 7.91
CA ARG A 110 13.24 -6.75 8.84
C ARG A 110 13.96 -8.12 8.76
N HIS A 111 13.22 -9.21 8.66
CA HIS A 111 13.80 -10.55 8.59
C HIS A 111 14.53 -10.81 7.27
N TYR A 112 13.95 -10.43 6.13
CA TYR A 112 14.51 -10.76 4.82
C TYR A 112 15.40 -9.67 4.21
N LEU A 113 15.20 -8.40 4.58
CA LEU A 113 15.80 -7.24 3.93
C LEU A 113 16.64 -6.38 4.88
N SER A 114 16.96 -6.86 6.08
CA SER A 114 17.80 -6.12 7.04
C SER A 114 19.27 -5.97 6.60
N SER A 115 19.75 -6.79 5.65
CA SER A 115 21.08 -6.64 5.12
C SER A 115 21.18 -5.40 4.20
N GLU A 116 22.23 -4.60 4.36
CA GLU A 116 22.53 -3.44 3.51
C GLU A 116 22.87 -3.86 2.07
N ARG A 117 21.88 -4.34 1.34
CA ARG A 117 22.05 -4.66 -0.08
C ARG A 117 21.77 -3.45 -0.93
N TYR A 118 22.67 -3.12 -1.82
CA TYR A 118 22.52 -2.02 -2.79
C TYR A 118 21.14 -2.02 -3.50
N LYS A 119 20.66 -3.21 -3.90
CA LYS A 119 19.38 -3.35 -4.59
C LYS A 119 18.18 -2.97 -3.71
N VAL A 120 18.21 -3.37 -2.42
CA VAL A 120 17.14 -3.04 -1.46
C VAL A 120 17.11 -1.53 -1.23
N ARG A 121 18.27 -0.92 -1.01
CA ARG A 121 18.39 0.52 -0.83
C ARG A 121 17.96 1.29 -2.08
N TYR A 122 18.33 0.80 -3.26
CA TYR A 122 17.90 1.40 -4.52
C TYR A 122 16.37 1.40 -4.68
N LEU A 123 15.70 0.28 -4.41
CA LEU A 123 14.25 0.16 -4.48
C LEU A 123 13.55 1.01 -3.42
N SER A 124 14.09 1.05 -2.20
CA SER A 124 13.59 1.91 -1.13
C SER A 124 13.65 3.40 -1.53
N ASP A 125 14.78 3.84 -2.06
CA ASP A 125 14.95 5.22 -2.54
C ASP A 125 14.00 5.54 -3.72
N ALA A 126 13.78 4.58 -4.63
CA ALA A 126 12.90 4.75 -5.77
C ALA A 126 11.41 4.76 -5.37
N SER A 127 11.03 4.16 -4.24
CA SER A 127 9.64 4.00 -3.82
C SER A 127 8.88 5.32 -3.69
N TYR A 128 9.50 6.37 -3.21
CA TYR A 128 8.89 7.70 -3.13
C TYR A 128 8.55 8.27 -4.50
N TRP A 129 9.46 8.14 -5.46
CA TRP A 129 9.20 8.56 -6.83
C TRP A 129 8.09 7.73 -7.47
N LEU A 130 8.16 6.40 -7.32
CA LEU A 130 7.13 5.50 -7.83
C LEU A 130 5.75 5.87 -7.27
N TYR A 131 5.67 6.10 -5.97
CA TYR A 131 4.42 6.45 -5.29
C TYR A 131 3.82 7.76 -5.82
N ILE A 132 4.62 8.79 -6.06
CA ILE A 132 4.13 10.08 -6.55
C ILE A 132 3.68 9.99 -8.01
N ALA A 133 4.43 9.28 -8.85
CA ALA A 133 4.26 9.33 -10.29
C ALA A 133 3.41 8.20 -10.90
N HIS A 134 3.06 7.14 -10.12
CA HIS A 134 2.37 5.96 -10.69
C HIS A 134 0.94 6.24 -11.14
N VAL A 135 0.18 7.05 -10.41
CA VAL A 135 -1.27 7.22 -10.65
C VAL A 135 -1.56 7.73 -12.07
N PRO A 136 -1.01 8.87 -12.53
CA PRO A 136 -1.28 9.36 -13.88
C PRO A 136 -0.82 8.38 -14.96
N LEU A 137 0.30 7.67 -14.74
CA LEU A 137 0.80 6.68 -15.69
C LEU A 137 -0.06 5.42 -15.76
N ILE A 138 -0.58 4.95 -14.62
CA ILE A 138 -1.51 3.81 -14.60
C ILE A 138 -2.79 4.18 -15.35
N ILE A 139 -3.37 5.35 -15.10
CA ILE A 139 -4.57 5.82 -15.81
C ILE A 139 -4.31 5.88 -17.32
N GLY A 140 -3.19 6.48 -17.73
CA GLY A 140 -2.81 6.53 -19.15
C GLY A 140 -2.61 5.15 -19.75
N ALA A 141 -1.92 4.24 -19.06
CA ALA A 141 -1.71 2.87 -19.51
C ALA A 141 -3.02 2.08 -19.60
N GLN A 142 -3.94 2.25 -18.65
CA GLN A 142 -5.27 1.62 -18.70
C GLN A 142 -6.07 2.09 -19.91
N LEU A 143 -6.03 3.38 -20.23
CA LEU A 143 -6.69 3.91 -21.43
C LEU A 143 -6.10 3.32 -22.71
N LEU A 144 -4.78 3.15 -22.79
CA LEU A 144 -4.11 2.56 -23.95
C LEU A 144 -4.46 1.10 -24.20
N VAL A 145 -4.61 0.29 -23.15
CA VAL A 145 -4.90 -1.15 -23.27
C VAL A 145 -6.39 -1.48 -23.15
N ARG A 146 -7.23 -0.46 -22.97
CA ARG A 146 -8.67 -0.64 -22.73
C ARG A 146 -9.32 -1.56 -23.77
N ASP A 147 -9.10 -1.28 -25.04
CA ASP A 147 -9.76 -1.93 -26.17
C ASP A 147 -9.02 -3.20 -26.67
N TRP A 148 -7.95 -3.59 -26.00
CA TRP A 148 -7.22 -4.81 -26.38
C TRP A 148 -8.01 -6.05 -25.97
N SER A 149 -7.98 -7.09 -26.79
CA SER A 149 -8.67 -8.38 -26.56
C SER A 149 -7.95 -9.31 -25.59
N LEU A 150 -7.18 -8.76 -24.61
CA LEU A 150 -6.45 -9.53 -23.63
C LEU A 150 -7.30 -9.81 -22.36
N PRO A 151 -7.09 -10.96 -21.69
CA PRO A 151 -7.69 -11.22 -20.39
C PRO A 151 -7.31 -10.15 -19.35
N SER A 152 -8.23 -9.82 -18.43
CA SER A 152 -8.04 -8.75 -17.44
C SER A 152 -6.76 -8.92 -16.60
N LEU A 153 -6.42 -10.17 -16.23
CA LEU A 153 -5.20 -10.48 -15.48
C LEU A 153 -3.93 -10.17 -16.29
N ALA A 154 -3.94 -10.47 -17.59
CA ALA A 154 -2.81 -10.16 -18.48
C ALA A 154 -2.64 -8.64 -18.66
N LYS A 155 -3.76 -7.89 -18.85
CA LYS A 155 -3.73 -6.43 -18.88
C LYS A 155 -3.16 -5.85 -17.59
N PHE A 156 -3.61 -6.36 -16.45
CA PHE A 156 -3.11 -5.92 -15.14
C PHE A 156 -1.60 -6.16 -15.00
N ALA A 157 -1.13 -7.37 -15.28
CA ALA A 157 0.30 -7.69 -15.21
C ALA A 157 1.14 -6.82 -16.16
N LEU A 158 0.66 -6.63 -17.39
CA LEU A 158 1.31 -5.79 -18.39
C LEU A 158 1.44 -4.33 -17.90
N ILE A 159 0.35 -3.74 -17.41
CA ILE A 159 0.35 -2.38 -16.89
C ILE A 159 1.31 -2.24 -15.71
N CYS A 160 1.24 -3.16 -14.74
CA CYS A 160 2.12 -3.14 -13.58
C CYS A 160 3.59 -3.22 -13.98
N CYS A 161 3.97 -4.14 -14.86
CA CYS A 161 5.35 -4.28 -15.32
C CYS A 161 5.82 -3.08 -16.15
N ALA A 162 5.01 -2.61 -17.09
CA ALA A 162 5.36 -1.50 -17.97
C ALA A 162 5.50 -0.19 -17.19
N VAL A 163 4.52 0.14 -16.34
CA VAL A 163 4.56 1.38 -15.54
C VAL A 163 5.71 1.35 -14.54
N THR A 164 5.89 0.24 -13.82
CA THR A 164 6.99 0.10 -12.86
C THR A 164 8.35 0.19 -13.55
N GLY A 165 8.52 -0.51 -14.68
CA GLY A 165 9.75 -0.47 -15.46
C GLY A 165 10.07 0.93 -15.98
N LEU A 166 9.06 1.64 -16.52
CA LEU A 166 9.21 3.02 -16.99
C LEU A 166 9.59 3.95 -15.83
N LEU A 167 8.91 3.86 -14.71
CA LEU A 167 9.20 4.69 -13.54
C LEU A 167 10.59 4.45 -12.97
N LEU A 168 11.05 3.21 -12.91
CA LEU A 168 12.41 2.87 -12.49
C LEU A 168 13.46 3.39 -13.48
N LEU A 169 13.18 3.33 -14.78
CA LEU A 169 14.04 3.90 -15.79
C LEU A 169 14.16 5.42 -15.64
N VAL A 170 13.03 6.11 -15.50
CA VAL A 170 12.99 7.56 -15.27
C VAL A 170 13.70 7.92 -13.97
N TYR A 171 13.45 7.14 -12.89
CA TYR A 171 14.16 7.32 -11.63
C TYR A 171 15.67 7.25 -11.80
N HIS A 172 16.15 6.21 -12.45
CA HIS A 172 17.59 5.98 -12.65
C HIS A 172 18.25 7.08 -13.47
N THR A 173 17.60 7.54 -14.54
CA THR A 173 18.19 8.48 -15.51
C THR A 173 17.98 9.95 -15.15
N LEU A 174 16.79 10.31 -14.67
CA LEU A 174 16.37 11.70 -14.52
C LEU A 174 16.17 12.17 -13.08
N VAL A 175 15.88 11.26 -12.14
CA VAL A 175 15.51 11.65 -10.79
C VAL A 175 16.65 11.45 -9.81
N ARG A 176 17.29 10.29 -9.79
CA ARG A 176 18.17 9.82 -8.73
C ARG A 176 19.31 10.79 -8.35
N TYR A 177 19.95 11.44 -9.34
CA TYR A 177 21.10 12.31 -9.14
C TYR A 177 20.79 13.79 -9.45
N ARG A 178 19.51 14.15 -9.50
CA ARG A 178 19.06 15.52 -9.77
C ARG A 178 18.37 16.12 -8.55
N TRP A 179 18.00 17.39 -8.63
CA TRP A 179 17.36 18.14 -7.54
C TRP A 179 16.14 17.44 -6.97
N LEU A 180 15.34 16.79 -7.81
CA LEU A 180 14.14 16.05 -7.39
C LEU A 180 14.50 14.82 -6.53
N GLY A 181 15.54 14.07 -6.91
CA GLY A 181 16.05 12.96 -6.12
C GLY A 181 16.65 13.43 -4.79
N THR A 182 17.36 14.56 -4.80
CA THR A 182 17.90 15.19 -3.59
C THR A 182 16.78 15.65 -2.66
N PHE A 183 15.70 16.19 -3.20
CA PHE A 183 14.52 16.60 -2.42
C PHE A 183 13.81 15.42 -1.77
N LEU A 184 13.67 14.29 -2.49
CA LEU A 184 12.95 13.10 -2.00
C LEU A 184 13.77 12.26 -1.02
N ASN A 185 15.08 12.10 -1.26
CA ASN A 185 15.92 11.10 -0.58
C ASN A 185 17.21 11.68 0.03
N GLY A 186 17.39 13.00 -0.01
CA GLY A 186 18.65 13.63 0.36
C GLY A 186 19.74 13.56 -0.74
N PRO A 187 20.88 14.27 -0.54
CA PRO A 187 21.93 14.36 -1.55
C PRO A 187 22.60 13.00 -1.81
N ARG A 188 22.75 12.66 -3.09
CA ARG A 188 23.43 11.44 -3.55
C ARG A 188 24.54 11.80 -4.51
N THR A 189 25.75 11.30 -4.26
CA THR A 189 26.88 11.40 -5.18
C THR A 189 26.85 10.22 -6.15
N ARG A 190 27.18 10.47 -7.43
CA ARG A 190 27.46 9.37 -8.35
C ARG A 190 28.71 8.65 -7.86
N PRO A 191 28.72 7.30 -7.83
CA PRO A 191 30.00 6.60 -7.74
C PRO A 191 30.83 7.08 -8.94
N ASP A 192 32.04 7.53 -8.68
CA ASP A 192 32.96 7.96 -9.74
C ASP A 192 33.12 6.81 -10.73
N ALA A 193 32.98 7.14 -12.03
CA ALA A 193 33.15 6.22 -13.13
C ALA A 193 34.62 5.78 -13.29
#